data_736b91139e678e5f7a88b0514b6cb350
#
_entry.id   736b91139e678e5f7a88b0514b6cb350
#
_cell.length_a   1.000
_cell.length_b   1.000
_cell.length_c   1.000
_cell.angle_alpha   90.00
_cell.angle_beta   90.00
_cell.angle_gamma   90.00
#
_symmetry.space_group_name_H-M   'P 1'
#
loop_
_entity.id
_entity.type
_entity.pdbx_description
1 polymer ?
#
loop_
_entity_poly.entity_id
_entity_poly.type
_entity_poly.pdbx_seq_one_letter_code
_entity_poly.pdbx_strand_id
1 'polypeptide(L)'
;VTASGDGITSITAKETVNAEALPLLGITKSISPVPVTENGSLTYTFLIQNEGNVPANEATAVIVTDTFNPILSNLTVTFNGSTWTEGEDYTYDKTTGTFATGSGKVTVPAATFTVNETTGEWSSNPGFSTLTITGTV
;
A
#
# COMPACT_ATOMS: atom_id res chain seq x y z
N VAL A 1 -37.74 -4.58 2.79
CA VAL A 1 -38.70 -5.34 3.60
C VAL A 1 -40.11 -4.80 3.32
N THR A 2 -40.99 -5.69 3.05
CA THR A 2 -42.42 -5.35 2.78
C THR A 2 -43.28 -6.14 3.73
N ALA A 3 -44.26 -5.48 4.38
CA ALA A 3 -45.28 -6.12 5.17
C ALA A 3 -46.63 -5.98 4.45
N SER A 4 -47.39 -7.09 4.31
CA SER A 4 -48.70 -7.13 3.70
C SER A 4 -49.56 -8.16 4.39
N GLY A 5 -50.91 -8.03 4.27
CA GLY A 5 -51.87 -8.95 4.83
C GLY A 5 -53.30 -8.53 4.46
N ASP A 6 -54.28 -9.41 4.75
CA ASP A 6 -55.70 -9.11 4.48
C ASP A 6 -56.16 -7.90 5.28
N GLY A 7 -56.71 -6.90 4.58
CA GLY A 7 -57.18 -5.65 5.17
C GLY A 7 -56.09 -4.67 5.60
N ILE A 8 -54.84 -4.92 5.25
CA ILE A 8 -53.70 -4.07 5.58
C ILE A 8 -53.10 -3.50 4.27
N THR A 9 -52.90 -2.17 4.22
CA THR A 9 -52.13 -1.57 3.13
C THR A 9 -50.68 -2.03 3.22
N SER A 10 -50.15 -2.51 2.11
CA SER A 10 -48.73 -2.91 2.03
C SER A 10 -47.81 -1.72 2.38
N ILE A 11 -46.90 -1.93 3.31
CA ILE A 11 -45.87 -0.96 3.70
C ILE A 11 -44.49 -1.51 3.34
N THR A 12 -43.65 -0.65 2.80
CA THR A 12 -42.31 -1.00 2.38
C THR A 12 -41.29 -0.09 3.08
N ALA A 13 -40.27 -0.69 3.69
CA ALA A 13 -39.14 0.02 4.20
C ALA A 13 -37.90 -0.35 3.34
N LYS A 14 -37.14 0.65 2.93
CA LYS A 14 -35.95 0.49 2.14
C LYS A 14 -34.83 1.32 2.75
N GLU A 15 -33.69 0.68 2.97
CA GLU A 15 -32.45 1.34 3.34
C GLU A 15 -31.41 1.12 2.23
N THR A 16 -30.71 2.18 1.85
CA THR A 16 -29.65 2.11 0.85
C THR A 16 -28.32 2.40 1.55
N VAL A 17 -27.40 1.45 1.48
CA VAL A 17 -26.02 1.61 1.94
C VAL A 17 -25.13 1.83 0.73
N ASN A 18 -24.46 2.98 0.68
CA ASN A 18 -23.46 3.27 -0.34
C ASN A 18 -22.10 2.83 0.17
N ALA A 19 -21.47 1.86 -0.50
CA ALA A 19 -20.08 1.51 -0.26
C ALA A 19 -19.18 2.49 -1.01
N GLU A 20 -18.27 3.15 -0.31
CA GLU A 20 -17.25 3.98 -0.96
C GLU A 20 -16.18 3.09 -1.61
N ALA A 21 -15.83 3.43 -2.85
CA ALA A 21 -14.75 2.79 -3.58
C ALA A 21 -13.46 3.58 -3.33
N LEU A 22 -12.67 3.15 -2.33
CA LEU A 22 -11.44 3.81 -1.91
C LEU A 22 -10.31 2.81 -1.74
N PRO A 23 -9.04 3.21 -2.06
CA PRO A 23 -7.89 2.49 -1.59
C PRO A 23 -7.71 2.72 -0.08
N LEU A 24 -7.38 1.66 0.65
CA LEU A 24 -7.07 1.71 2.08
C LEU A 24 -5.65 1.21 2.28
N LEU A 25 -4.69 2.14 2.35
CA LEU A 25 -3.27 1.82 2.37
C LEU A 25 -2.72 1.72 3.79
N GLY A 26 -1.94 0.67 4.02
CA GLY A 26 -1.06 0.50 5.17
C GLY A 26 0.38 0.29 4.70
N ILE A 27 1.35 0.65 5.52
CA ILE A 27 2.77 0.47 5.22
C ILE A 27 3.48 -0.12 6.43
N THR A 28 4.34 -1.11 6.19
CA THR A 28 5.28 -1.66 7.17
C THR A 28 6.70 -1.55 6.66
N LYS A 29 7.65 -1.32 7.57
CA LYS A 29 9.07 -1.18 7.27
C LYS A 29 9.86 -2.25 7.99
N SER A 30 10.74 -2.92 7.28
CA SER A 30 11.73 -3.84 7.84
C SER A 30 13.15 -3.44 7.43
N ILE A 31 14.13 -3.85 8.21
CA ILE A 31 15.55 -3.52 8.02
C ILE A 31 16.36 -4.80 8.14
N SER A 32 17.31 -5.00 7.24
CA SER A 32 18.22 -6.14 7.27
C SER A 32 19.58 -5.79 6.62
N PRO A 33 20.69 -6.29 7.14
CA PRO A 33 20.87 -6.99 8.41
C PRO A 33 20.82 -6.06 9.63
N VAL A 34 20.57 -6.63 10.80
CA VAL A 34 20.70 -5.93 12.09
C VAL A 34 21.46 -6.85 13.04
N PRO A 35 22.62 -6.44 13.59
CA PRO A 35 23.33 -5.17 13.34
C PRO A 35 24.00 -5.11 11.96
N VAL A 36 24.28 -3.89 11.51
CA VAL A 36 25.08 -3.63 10.31
C VAL A 36 26.44 -3.06 10.72
N THR A 37 27.50 -3.44 9.98
CA THR A 37 28.85 -2.90 10.19
C THR A 37 29.06 -1.64 9.35
N GLU A 38 29.99 -0.79 9.77
CA GLU A 38 30.46 0.34 8.95
C GLU A 38 30.91 -0.15 7.57
N ASN A 39 30.55 0.58 6.53
CA ASN A 39 30.71 0.20 5.13
C ASN A 39 29.93 -1.08 4.73
N GLY A 40 29.06 -1.57 5.60
CA GLY A 40 28.17 -2.68 5.31
C GLY A 40 26.95 -2.28 4.47
N SER A 41 26.37 -3.26 3.80
CA SER A 41 25.11 -3.05 3.06
C SER A 41 23.93 -3.16 4.00
N LEU A 42 23.01 -2.21 3.91
CA LEU A 42 21.76 -2.17 4.65
C LEU A 42 20.58 -2.07 3.68
N THR A 43 19.57 -2.89 3.90
CA THR A 43 18.36 -2.91 3.08
C THR A 43 17.14 -2.56 3.92
N TYR A 44 16.40 -1.55 3.47
CA TYR A 44 15.06 -1.23 3.93
C TYR A 44 14.04 -1.84 2.98
N THR A 45 13.06 -2.52 3.52
CA THR A 45 11.94 -3.07 2.75
C THR A 45 10.64 -2.47 3.27
N PHE A 46 9.91 -1.81 2.40
CA PHE A 46 8.58 -1.27 2.67
C PHE A 46 7.56 -2.16 1.99
N LEU A 47 6.69 -2.77 2.77
CA LEU A 47 5.52 -3.48 2.28
C LEU A 47 4.32 -2.54 2.35
N ILE A 48 3.73 -2.23 1.21
CA ILE A 48 2.57 -1.35 1.10
C ILE A 48 1.38 -2.23 0.75
N GLN A 49 0.38 -2.24 1.62
CA GLN A 49 -0.82 -3.06 1.48
C GLN A 49 -2.03 -2.19 1.22
N ASN A 50 -2.94 -2.69 0.38
CA ASN A 50 -4.22 -2.07 0.09
C ASN A 50 -5.34 -3.02 0.48
N GLU A 51 -6.09 -2.67 1.50
CA GLU A 51 -7.27 -3.40 1.94
C GLU A 51 -8.56 -2.90 1.28
N GLY A 52 -8.46 -1.83 0.49
CA GLY A 52 -9.56 -1.25 -0.24
C GLY A 52 -9.90 -1.98 -1.53
N ASN A 53 -11.09 -1.78 -2.03
CA ASN A 53 -11.63 -2.39 -3.24
C ASN A 53 -11.24 -1.66 -4.55
N VAL A 54 -10.44 -0.60 -4.45
CA VAL A 54 -9.93 0.19 -5.57
C VAL A 54 -8.40 0.22 -5.51
N PRO A 55 -7.69 0.05 -6.64
CA PRO A 55 -6.24 0.17 -6.65
C PRO A 55 -5.80 1.62 -6.37
N ALA A 56 -4.69 1.76 -5.68
CA ALA A 56 -3.93 3.00 -5.70
C ALA A 56 -3.15 3.06 -7.01
N ASN A 57 -3.49 3.98 -7.87
CA ASN A 57 -2.87 4.19 -9.18
C ASN A 57 -2.12 5.52 -9.23
N GLU A 58 -1.60 5.89 -10.37
CA GLU A 58 -0.88 7.15 -10.55
C GLU A 58 -1.71 8.38 -10.12
N ALA A 59 -3.01 8.40 -10.41
CA ALA A 59 -3.91 9.49 -10.04
C ALA A 59 -4.17 9.59 -8.53
N THR A 60 -3.92 8.51 -7.76
CA THR A 60 -3.98 8.53 -6.30
C THR A 60 -2.83 9.35 -5.69
N ALA A 61 -1.76 9.57 -6.47
CA ALA A 61 -0.61 10.39 -6.10
C ALA A 61 0.06 9.99 -4.78
N VAL A 62 0.17 8.69 -4.51
CA VAL A 62 0.82 8.15 -3.31
C VAL A 62 2.29 8.52 -3.29
N ILE A 63 2.78 9.00 -2.15
CA ILE A 63 4.18 9.32 -1.89
C ILE A 63 4.60 8.57 -0.62
N VAL A 64 5.72 7.85 -0.69
CA VAL A 64 6.39 7.26 0.48
C VAL A 64 7.59 8.12 0.83
N THR A 65 7.68 8.54 2.09
CA THR A 65 8.81 9.31 2.61
C THR A 65 9.42 8.62 3.81
N ASP A 66 10.74 8.74 3.94
CA ASP A 66 11.48 8.24 5.11
C ASP A 66 12.75 9.08 5.31
N THR A 67 13.33 8.98 6.49
CA THR A 67 14.65 9.55 6.79
C THR A 67 15.53 8.43 7.35
N PHE A 68 16.58 8.09 6.60
CA PHE A 68 17.47 6.99 6.97
C PHE A 68 18.49 7.44 8.02
N ASN A 69 18.59 6.64 9.07
CA ASN A 69 19.61 6.76 10.09
C ASN A 69 20.15 5.34 10.41
N PRO A 70 21.39 5.01 10.03
CA PRO A 70 22.40 5.89 9.42
C PRO A 70 22.04 6.34 7.98
N ILE A 71 22.64 7.47 7.59
CA ILE A 71 22.53 7.96 6.19
C ILE A 71 23.23 6.95 5.27
N LEU A 72 22.56 6.62 4.18
CA LEU A 72 23.08 5.64 3.22
C LEU A 72 23.78 6.31 2.04
N SER A 73 24.78 5.63 1.50
CA SER A 73 25.41 5.95 0.23
C SER A 73 25.17 4.86 -0.80
N ASN A 74 25.38 5.15 -2.09
CA ASN A 74 25.24 4.18 -3.19
C ASN A 74 23.88 3.47 -3.21
N LEU A 75 22.78 4.23 -3.17
CA LEU A 75 21.45 3.66 -3.14
C LEU A 75 21.12 2.87 -4.41
N THR A 76 20.52 1.73 -4.21
CA THR A 76 19.77 0.97 -5.23
C THR A 76 18.34 0.87 -4.76
N VAL A 77 17.41 1.37 -5.56
CA VAL A 77 15.97 1.38 -5.25
C VAL A 77 15.24 0.50 -6.25
N THR A 78 14.40 -0.38 -5.76
CA THR A 78 13.54 -1.22 -6.60
C THR A 78 12.10 -1.17 -6.12
N PHE A 79 11.18 -1.17 -7.06
CA PHE A 79 9.76 -1.24 -6.79
C PHE A 79 9.16 -2.42 -7.55
N ASN A 80 8.57 -3.36 -6.81
CA ASN A 80 8.08 -4.64 -7.33
C ASN A 80 9.11 -5.35 -8.24
N GLY A 81 10.40 -5.27 -7.86
CA GLY A 81 11.52 -5.88 -8.60
C GLY A 81 12.07 -5.05 -9.77
N SER A 82 11.44 -3.93 -10.14
CA SER A 82 11.94 -3.02 -11.17
C SER A 82 12.83 -1.94 -10.56
N THR A 83 14.00 -1.73 -11.13
CA THR A 83 14.94 -0.69 -10.65
C THR A 83 14.40 0.70 -10.96
N TRP A 84 14.45 1.58 -9.96
CA TRP A 84 14.05 2.97 -10.03
C TRP A 84 15.24 3.91 -10.19
N THR A 85 15.01 5.06 -10.82
CA THR A 85 16.01 6.07 -11.14
C THR A 85 15.86 7.28 -10.23
N GLU A 86 16.98 7.72 -9.61
CA GLU A 86 17.03 8.96 -8.82
C GLU A 86 16.76 10.18 -9.72
N GLY A 87 15.91 11.09 -9.23
CA GLY A 87 15.48 12.29 -9.96
C GLY A 87 14.27 12.07 -10.89
N GLU A 88 13.91 10.82 -11.19
CA GLU A 88 12.74 10.46 -12.00
C GLU A 88 11.66 9.76 -11.16
N ASP A 89 12.04 8.71 -10.45
CA ASP A 89 11.12 7.89 -9.66
C ASP A 89 11.16 8.23 -8.16
N TYR A 90 12.29 8.71 -7.69
CA TYR A 90 12.49 9.12 -6.29
C TYR A 90 13.54 10.22 -6.17
N THR A 91 13.57 10.85 -5.02
CA THR A 91 14.62 11.79 -4.60
C THR A 91 15.28 11.31 -3.30
N TYR A 92 16.56 11.59 -3.17
CA TYR A 92 17.33 11.29 -1.95
C TYR A 92 18.32 12.39 -1.63
N ASP A 93 18.19 12.95 -0.44
CA ASP A 93 19.15 13.93 0.08
C ASP A 93 20.23 13.21 0.89
N LYS A 94 21.43 13.13 0.32
CA LYS A 94 22.60 12.49 0.93
C LYS A 94 23.15 13.21 2.17
N THR A 95 22.69 14.44 2.43
CA THR A 95 23.09 15.22 3.60
C THR A 95 22.21 14.93 4.79
N THR A 96 20.93 14.79 4.57
CA THR A 96 19.91 14.60 5.62
C THR A 96 19.45 13.15 5.74
N GLY A 97 19.69 12.30 4.74
CA GLY A 97 19.16 10.96 4.65
C GLY A 97 17.68 10.91 4.25
N THR A 98 17.11 12.02 3.81
CA THR A 98 15.70 12.10 3.47
C THR A 98 15.43 11.50 2.09
N PHE A 99 14.51 10.54 2.06
CA PHE A 99 14.05 9.84 0.86
C PHE A 99 12.58 10.16 0.59
N ALA A 100 12.22 10.36 -0.66
CA ALA A 100 10.83 10.49 -1.09
C ALA A 100 10.61 9.88 -2.47
N THR A 101 9.53 9.12 -2.65
CA THR A 101 9.12 8.65 -3.97
C THR A 101 8.48 9.78 -4.76
N GLY A 102 8.55 9.71 -6.08
CA GLY A 102 7.78 10.60 -6.95
C GLY A 102 6.27 10.38 -6.76
N SER A 103 5.51 11.46 -6.91
CA SER A 103 4.04 11.40 -6.81
C SER A 103 3.47 10.46 -7.86
N GLY A 104 2.62 9.52 -7.44
CA GLY A 104 1.97 8.54 -8.31
C GLY A 104 2.87 7.41 -8.82
N LYS A 105 4.16 7.38 -8.46
CA LYS A 105 5.06 6.28 -8.82
C LYS A 105 4.77 5.01 -8.00
N VAL A 106 4.24 5.16 -6.80
CA VAL A 106 3.81 4.03 -5.97
C VAL A 106 2.39 3.64 -6.34
N THR A 107 2.24 2.44 -6.87
CA THR A 107 0.94 1.85 -7.21
C THR A 107 0.72 0.58 -6.39
N VAL A 108 -0.50 0.35 -5.94
CA VAL A 108 -0.83 -0.84 -5.15
C VAL A 108 -2.15 -1.40 -5.68
N PRO A 109 -2.19 -2.69 -6.08
CA PRO A 109 -3.43 -3.30 -6.54
C PRO A 109 -4.50 -3.28 -5.46
N ALA A 110 -5.76 -3.38 -5.87
CA ALA A 110 -6.88 -3.51 -4.94
C ALA A 110 -6.83 -4.85 -4.20
N ALA A 111 -7.46 -4.90 -3.04
CA ALA A 111 -7.76 -6.16 -2.39
C ALA A 111 -8.71 -7.00 -3.25
N THR A 112 -8.57 -8.32 -3.17
CA THR A 112 -9.50 -9.27 -3.76
C THR A 112 -10.40 -9.85 -2.68
N PHE A 113 -11.67 -10.09 -3.01
CA PHE A 113 -12.67 -10.62 -2.09
C PHE A 113 -13.18 -11.94 -2.64
N THR A 114 -13.25 -12.96 -1.79
CA THR A 114 -13.77 -14.27 -2.13
C THR A 114 -14.86 -14.66 -1.15
N VAL A 115 -15.89 -15.36 -1.63
CA VAL A 115 -16.94 -15.93 -0.81
C VAL A 115 -16.78 -17.45 -0.76
N ASN A 116 -16.90 -18.02 0.44
CA ASN A 116 -17.04 -19.45 0.58
C ASN A 116 -18.48 -19.84 0.27
N GLU A 117 -18.72 -20.48 -0.87
CA GLU A 117 -20.06 -20.84 -1.33
C GLU A 117 -20.78 -21.83 -0.40
N THR A 118 -20.03 -22.57 0.44
CA THR A 118 -20.58 -23.52 1.41
C THR A 118 -21.02 -22.84 2.70
N THR A 119 -20.23 -21.90 3.23
CA THR A 119 -20.48 -21.24 4.52
C THR A 119 -21.09 -19.84 4.35
N GLY A 120 -20.97 -19.24 3.17
CA GLY A 120 -21.35 -17.83 2.92
C GLY A 120 -20.38 -16.81 3.52
N GLU A 121 -19.25 -17.25 4.08
CA GLU A 121 -18.24 -16.37 4.66
C GLU A 121 -17.43 -15.68 3.59
N TRP A 122 -17.18 -14.38 3.78
CA TRP A 122 -16.31 -13.57 2.95
C TRP A 122 -14.90 -13.55 3.53
N SER A 123 -13.91 -13.63 2.65
CA SER A 123 -12.51 -13.39 2.98
C SER A 123 -11.93 -12.34 2.04
N SER A 124 -11.00 -11.54 2.54
CA SER A 124 -10.28 -10.54 1.76
C SER A 124 -8.80 -10.88 1.72
N ASN A 125 -8.18 -10.66 0.55
CA ASN A 125 -6.73 -10.73 0.37
C ASN A 125 -6.27 -9.33 -0.03
N PRO A 126 -5.50 -8.63 0.80
CA PRO A 126 -4.98 -7.31 0.47
C PRO A 126 -4.14 -7.35 -0.81
N GLY A 127 -4.26 -6.30 -1.63
CA GLY A 127 -3.28 -6.02 -2.66
C GLY A 127 -2.01 -5.51 -2.00
N PHE A 128 -0.84 -5.72 -2.60
CA PHE A 128 0.40 -5.22 -2.04
C PHE A 128 1.43 -4.86 -3.12
N SER A 129 2.34 -3.98 -2.74
CA SER A 129 3.54 -3.63 -3.49
C SER A 129 4.71 -3.54 -2.53
N THR A 130 5.90 -3.77 -3.05
CA THR A 130 7.14 -3.76 -2.26
C THR A 130 8.12 -2.74 -2.82
N LEU A 131 8.55 -1.82 -1.97
CA LEU A 131 9.64 -0.88 -2.24
C LEU A 131 10.86 -1.33 -1.44
N THR A 132 11.97 -1.56 -2.11
CA THR A 132 13.22 -1.99 -1.49
C THR A 132 14.32 -0.97 -1.76
N ILE A 133 15.01 -0.55 -0.71
CA ILE A 133 16.08 0.44 -0.77
C ILE A 133 17.31 -0.16 -0.10
N THR A 134 18.36 -0.37 -0.88
CA THR A 134 19.64 -0.90 -0.40
C THR A 134 20.70 0.18 -0.56
N GLY A 135 21.53 0.34 0.45
CA GLY A 135 22.64 1.27 0.41
C GLY A 135 23.77 0.84 1.33
N THR A 136 24.85 1.60 1.30
CA THR A 136 26.05 1.39 2.14
C THR A 136 26.01 2.36 3.31
N VAL A 137 26.25 1.86 4.51
CA VAL A 137 26.37 2.62 5.76
C VAL A 137 27.75 3.27 5.88
#